data_47058da5304b76e8bd0356061ca480b1
#
_entry.id   47058da5304b76e8bd0356061ca480b1
#
_cell.length_a   1.000
_cell.length_b   1.000
_cell.length_c   1.000
_cell.angle_alpha   90.00
_cell.angle_beta   90.00
_cell.angle_gamma   90.00
#
_symmetry.space_group_name_H-M   'P 1'
#
loop_
_entity.id
_entity.type
_entity.pdbx_description
1 polymer ?
#
loop_
_entity_poly.entity_id
_entity_poly.type
_entity_poly.pdbx_seq_one_letter_code
_entity_poly.pdbx_strand_id
1 'polypeptide(L)'
;MFLAKVIGSVVATQKHAKFLGLKLLLVQPCVVKGGVVTESGSSVVAVDSVGAGLGTFVLFTQGSSARLTPTTKDSPTDAVIVGIVDTIEMGGTKVEMPQ
;
A
#
# COMPACT_ATOMS: atom_id res chain seq x y z
N MET A 1 -7.40 2.44 -7.23
CA MET A 1 -6.07 2.68 -6.66
C MET A 1 -6.20 3.61 -5.47
N PHE A 2 -5.45 3.38 -4.44
CA PHE A 2 -5.61 4.07 -3.16
C PHE A 2 -4.28 4.54 -2.62
N LEU A 3 -4.30 5.65 -1.89
CA LEU A 3 -3.16 6.16 -1.15
C LEU A 3 -3.13 5.52 0.25
N ALA A 4 -1.94 5.19 0.73
CA ALA A 4 -1.77 4.67 2.08
C ALA A 4 -0.37 4.96 2.61
N LYS A 5 -0.18 4.75 3.91
CA LYS A 5 1.11 4.82 4.56
C LYS A 5 1.46 3.45 5.12
N VAL A 6 2.68 3.00 4.93
CA VAL A 6 3.14 1.74 5.52
C VAL A 6 3.33 1.95 7.02
N ILE A 7 2.59 1.19 7.83
CA ILE A 7 2.61 1.32 9.28
C ILE A 7 3.19 0.10 9.99
N GLY A 8 3.47 -0.96 9.26
CA GLY A 8 4.04 -2.16 9.85
C GLY A 8 4.28 -3.25 8.82
N SER A 9 4.78 -4.37 9.29
CA SER A 9 4.95 -5.57 8.49
C SER A 9 4.15 -6.71 9.11
N VAL A 10 3.80 -7.69 8.27
CA VAL A 10 2.99 -8.83 8.69
C VAL A 10 3.82 -10.09 8.51
N VAL A 11 3.94 -10.88 9.58
CA VAL A 11 4.59 -12.19 9.55
C VAL A 11 3.51 -13.23 9.83
N ALA A 12 3.32 -14.15 8.88
CA ALA A 12 2.34 -15.23 9.02
C ALA A 12 3.08 -16.56 9.13
N THR A 13 2.79 -17.33 10.17
CA THR A 13 3.41 -18.65 10.39
C THR A 13 2.81 -19.71 9.47
N GLN A 14 1.54 -19.52 9.08
CA GLN A 14 0.87 -20.40 8.11
C GLN A 14 0.18 -19.52 7.08
N LYS A 15 0.43 -19.79 5.80
CA LYS A 15 -0.18 -19.05 4.71
C LYS A 15 -0.21 -19.92 3.45
N HIS A 16 -1.07 -19.54 2.52
CA HIS A 16 -1.17 -20.22 1.23
C HIS A 16 0.21 -20.27 0.54
N ALA A 17 0.52 -21.39 -0.10
CA ALA A 17 1.83 -21.58 -0.76
C ALA A 17 2.14 -20.49 -1.78
N LYS A 18 1.13 -19.92 -2.44
CA LYS A 18 1.30 -18.83 -3.41
C LYS A 18 1.80 -17.53 -2.78
N PHE A 19 1.76 -17.39 -1.46
CA PHE A 19 2.31 -16.25 -0.74
C PHE A 19 3.74 -16.46 -0.27
N LEU A 20 4.29 -17.67 -0.43
CA LEU A 20 5.67 -17.92 0.00
C LEU A 20 6.63 -17.02 -0.77
N GLY A 21 7.53 -16.38 -0.04
CA GLY A 21 8.48 -15.43 -0.60
C GLY A 21 7.92 -14.04 -0.87
N LEU A 22 6.64 -13.80 -0.67
CA LEU A 22 6.06 -12.46 -0.79
C LEU A 22 6.17 -11.71 0.53
N LYS A 23 6.50 -10.43 0.44
CA LYS A 23 6.55 -9.54 1.60
C LYS A 23 5.16 -8.96 1.84
N LEU A 24 4.68 -9.09 3.07
CA LEU A 24 3.37 -8.56 3.48
C LEU A 24 3.58 -7.35 4.38
N LEU A 25 2.91 -6.26 4.05
CA LEU A 25 2.96 -5.03 4.84
C LEU A 25 1.57 -4.66 5.33
N LEU A 26 1.55 -4.00 6.49
CA LEU A 26 0.34 -3.39 7.00
C LEU A 26 0.34 -1.93 6.56
N VAL A 27 -0.71 -1.51 5.85
CA VAL A 27 -0.82 -0.16 5.34
C VAL A 27 -2.08 0.51 5.88
N GLN A 28 -1.97 1.81 6.16
CA GLN A 28 -3.07 2.64 6.62
C GLN A 28 -3.56 3.48 5.44
N PRO A 29 -4.76 3.21 4.91
CA PRO A 29 -5.33 4.04 3.85
C PRO A 29 -5.43 5.50 4.27
N CYS A 30 -5.26 6.39 3.31
CA CYS A 30 -5.24 7.82 3.51
C CYS A 30 -6.05 8.54 2.43
N VAL A 31 -6.50 9.74 2.78
CA VAL A 31 -7.11 10.69 1.85
C VAL A 31 -6.44 12.04 2.03
N VAL A 32 -6.56 12.92 1.04
CA VAL A 32 -6.11 14.31 1.16
C VAL A 32 -7.29 15.13 1.65
N LYS A 33 -7.08 15.82 2.77
CA LYS A 33 -8.12 16.62 3.40
C LYS A 33 -7.52 17.90 3.96
N GLY A 34 -8.00 19.06 3.51
CA GLY A 34 -7.47 20.34 3.97
C GLY A 34 -5.99 20.55 3.66
N GLY A 35 -5.49 20.02 2.55
CA GLY A 35 -4.10 20.16 2.16
C GLY A 35 -3.13 19.22 2.90
N VAL A 36 -3.65 18.26 3.65
CA VAL A 36 -2.86 17.32 4.46
C VAL A 36 -3.32 15.89 4.18
N VAL A 37 -2.39 14.96 4.09
CA VAL A 37 -2.71 13.54 4.03
C VAL A 37 -3.24 13.11 5.40
N THR A 38 -4.42 12.52 5.42
CA THR A 38 -5.15 12.15 6.64
C THR A 38 -5.53 10.67 6.59
N GLU A 39 -5.42 9.98 7.70
CA GLU A 39 -5.84 8.58 7.80
C GLU A 39 -7.33 8.43 7.53
N SER A 40 -7.70 7.35 6.86
CA SER A 40 -9.08 7.05 6.50
C SER A 40 -9.33 5.54 6.49
N GLY A 41 -10.29 5.10 7.28
CA GLY A 41 -10.70 3.70 7.30
C GLY A 41 -9.75 2.78 8.06
N SER A 42 -9.94 1.49 7.85
CA SER A 42 -9.19 0.45 8.55
C SER A 42 -7.90 0.10 7.83
N SER A 43 -6.90 -0.36 8.58
CA SER A 43 -5.66 -0.83 7.98
C SER A 43 -5.90 -2.06 7.08
N VAL A 44 -5.01 -2.24 6.12
CA VAL A 44 -5.09 -3.29 5.10
C VAL A 44 -3.76 -4.03 5.05
N VAL A 45 -3.80 -5.35 4.88
CA VAL A 45 -2.61 -6.13 4.60
C VAL A 45 -2.43 -6.18 3.08
N ALA A 46 -1.28 -5.78 2.60
CA ALA A 46 -0.99 -5.73 1.16
C ALA A 46 0.34 -6.41 0.85
N VAL A 47 0.42 -7.01 -0.33
CA VAL A 47 1.68 -7.55 -0.85
C VAL A 47 2.52 -6.37 -1.36
N ASP A 48 3.81 -6.36 -0.97
CA ASP A 48 4.74 -5.34 -1.46
C ASP A 48 5.43 -5.82 -2.73
N SER A 49 5.25 -5.08 -3.82
CA SER A 49 5.91 -5.37 -5.09
C SER A 49 6.96 -4.33 -5.48
N VAL A 50 7.22 -3.33 -4.62
CA VAL A 50 8.09 -2.19 -4.97
C VAL A 50 9.22 -1.93 -3.96
N GLY A 51 9.27 -2.68 -2.87
CA GLY A 51 10.29 -2.47 -1.84
C GLY A 51 9.99 -1.30 -0.91
N ALA A 52 8.73 -1.10 -0.54
CA ALA A 52 8.33 -0.03 0.37
C ALA A 52 8.81 -0.31 1.79
N GLY A 53 9.19 0.75 2.50
CA GLY A 53 9.61 0.68 3.89
C GLY A 53 8.61 1.29 4.85
N LEU A 54 8.84 1.08 6.15
CA LEU A 54 8.02 1.67 7.21
C LEU A 54 8.01 3.19 7.08
N GLY A 55 6.84 3.79 7.21
CA GLY A 55 6.66 5.24 7.14
C GLY A 55 6.54 5.79 5.71
N THR A 56 6.73 4.97 4.69
CA THR A 56 6.64 5.39 3.29
C THR A 56 5.17 5.51 2.87
N PHE A 57 4.85 6.55 2.12
CA PHE A 57 3.55 6.66 1.47
C PHE A 57 3.57 5.86 0.17
N VAL A 58 2.49 5.14 -0.10
CA VAL A 58 2.41 4.20 -1.21
C VAL A 58 1.07 4.30 -1.92
N LEU A 59 1.04 3.75 -3.14
CA LEU A 59 -0.21 3.48 -3.85
C LEU A 59 -0.46 1.98 -3.83
N PHE A 60 -1.68 1.57 -3.55
CA PHE A 60 -2.05 0.16 -3.62
C PHE A 60 -3.36 -0.01 -4.39
N THR A 61 -3.54 -1.20 -4.96
CA THR A 61 -4.77 -1.60 -5.62
C THR A 61 -5.42 -2.73 -4.85
N GLN A 62 -6.72 -2.90 -5.04
CA GLN A 62 -7.49 -3.97 -4.40
C GLN A 62 -8.31 -4.75 -5.43
N GLY A 63 -8.86 -5.86 -4.99
CA GLY A 63 -9.68 -6.72 -5.81
C GLY A 63 -8.86 -7.45 -6.87
N SER A 64 -9.47 -7.77 -7.99
CA SER A 64 -8.81 -8.52 -9.08
C SER A 64 -7.64 -7.73 -9.68
N SER A 65 -7.65 -6.40 -9.61
CA SER A 65 -6.55 -5.57 -10.10
C SER A 65 -5.23 -5.85 -9.38
N ALA A 66 -5.28 -6.28 -8.12
CA ALA A 66 -4.09 -6.59 -7.34
C ALA A 66 -3.30 -7.76 -7.94
N ARG A 67 -3.88 -8.57 -8.81
CA ARG A 67 -3.23 -9.72 -9.44
C ARG A 67 -2.63 -9.42 -10.80
N LEU A 68 -2.66 -8.15 -11.23
CA LEU A 68 -2.14 -7.76 -12.55
C LEU A 68 -0.64 -7.46 -12.53
N THR A 69 0.03 -7.51 -11.37
CA THR A 69 1.47 -7.28 -11.30
C THR A 69 2.24 -8.59 -11.51
N PRO A 70 3.47 -8.55 -12.04
CA PRO A 70 4.29 -9.76 -12.16
C PRO A 70 4.49 -10.49 -10.82
N THR A 71 4.58 -9.75 -9.72
CA THR A 71 4.78 -10.30 -8.39
C THR A 71 3.57 -11.10 -7.91
N THR A 72 2.35 -10.68 -8.26
CA THR A 72 1.11 -11.22 -7.71
C THR A 72 0.29 -12.03 -8.71
N LYS A 73 0.79 -12.21 -9.92
CA LYS A 73 0.07 -12.78 -11.06
C LYS A 73 -0.71 -14.05 -10.75
N ASP A 74 -0.12 -14.99 -10.02
CA ASP A 74 -0.75 -16.28 -9.72
C ASP A 74 -1.03 -16.42 -8.22
N SER A 75 -1.06 -15.32 -7.46
CA SER A 75 -1.29 -15.37 -6.02
C SER A 75 -2.74 -15.02 -5.68
N PRO A 76 -3.27 -15.50 -4.55
CA PRO A 76 -4.63 -15.18 -4.12
C PRO A 76 -4.74 -13.84 -3.40
N THR A 77 -3.84 -12.89 -3.67
CA THR A 77 -3.90 -11.58 -3.04
C THR A 77 -5.02 -10.72 -3.60
N ASP A 78 -5.59 -9.86 -2.76
CA ASP A 78 -6.56 -8.86 -3.18
C ASP A 78 -6.09 -7.43 -2.88
N ALA A 79 -4.86 -7.25 -2.41
CA ALA A 79 -4.26 -5.93 -2.20
C ALA A 79 -2.77 -6.00 -2.48
N VAL A 80 -2.27 -5.10 -3.33
CA VAL A 80 -0.86 -5.02 -3.68
C VAL A 80 -0.40 -3.58 -3.77
N ILE A 81 0.78 -3.30 -3.20
CA ILE A 81 1.45 -2.00 -3.32
C ILE A 81 2.11 -1.95 -4.68
N VAL A 82 1.76 -0.92 -5.46
CA VAL A 82 2.24 -0.78 -6.84
C VAL A 82 3.12 0.45 -7.06
N GLY A 83 3.25 1.33 -6.09
CA GLY A 83 4.08 2.52 -6.23
C GLY A 83 4.45 3.14 -4.90
N ILE A 84 5.54 3.90 -4.90
CA ILE A 84 5.99 4.71 -3.76
C ILE A 84 5.69 6.17 -4.11
N VAL A 85 5.07 6.90 -3.17
CA VAL A 85 4.67 8.29 -3.37
C VAL A 85 5.66 9.20 -2.66
N ASP A 86 6.31 10.07 -3.43
CA ASP A 86 7.25 11.05 -2.88
C ASP A 86 6.57 12.39 -2.59
N THR A 87 5.75 12.86 -3.52
CA THR A 87 5.05 14.15 -3.39
C THR A 87 3.64 14.06 -3.95
N ILE A 88 2.76 14.91 -3.42
CA ILE A 88 1.41 15.10 -3.93
C ILE A 88 1.20 16.60 -4.08
N GLU A 89 0.61 17.01 -5.19
CA GLU A 89 0.23 18.39 -5.42
C GLU A 89 -1.28 18.48 -5.68
N MET A 90 -1.89 19.51 -5.17
CA MET A 90 -3.30 19.78 -5.40
C MET A 90 -3.49 21.29 -5.56
N GLY A 91 -4.03 21.73 -6.72
CA GLY A 91 -4.20 23.14 -7.01
C GLY A 91 -2.92 23.94 -7.06
N GLY A 92 -1.80 23.32 -7.47
CA GLY A 92 -0.49 23.97 -7.56
C GLY A 92 0.24 24.06 -6.23
N THR A 93 -0.32 23.49 -5.15
CA THR A 93 0.30 23.54 -3.82
C THR A 93 0.64 22.12 -3.38
N LYS A 94 1.82 21.96 -2.77
CA LYS A 94 2.22 20.67 -2.22
C LYS A 94 1.34 20.31 -1.03
N VAL A 95 0.86 19.07 -1.03
CA VAL A 95 0.12 18.50 0.07
C VAL A 95 1.10 18.07 1.16
N GLU A 96 0.78 18.37 2.41
CA GLU A 96 1.57 17.94 3.55
C GLU A 96 1.40 16.44 3.77
N MET A 97 2.53 15.73 3.93
CA MET A 97 2.57 14.28 4.11
C MET A 97 3.25 13.97 5.45
N PRO A 98 2.50 13.98 6.56
CA PRO A 98 3.10 13.77 7.89
C PRO A 98 3.71 12.36 8.03
N GLN A 99 4.91 12.30 8.59
CA GLN A 99 5.61 11.04 8.85
C GLN A 99 5.21 10.43 10.19
#